data_a2b41620695931f7e2e042b37f5bc475
#
_entry.id   a2b41620695931f7e2e042b37f5bc475
#
_cell.length_a   1.000
_cell.length_b   1.000
_cell.length_c   1.000
_cell.angle_alpha   90.00
_cell.angle_beta   90.00
_cell.angle_gamma   90.00
#
_symmetry.space_group_name_H-M   'P 1'
#
loop_
_entity.id
_entity.type
_entity.pdbx_description
1 polymer ?
#
loop_
_entity_poly.entity_id
_entity_poly.type
_entity_poly.pdbx_seq_one_letter_code
_entity_poly.pdbx_strand_id
1 'polypeptide(L)'
;MDLANDHWHSQAKANHKRSSTNQSWSPPPEGWLKINTDAAYANGCSTSGVIFKNKNGSIVLAATYSHNCPDVITAECLAIIDACTLAASAKINKALFSSDSLNAVTSITNSPINCF
;
A
#
# COMPACT_ATOMS: atom_id res chain seq x y z
N MET A 1 13.39 1.69 13.29
CA MET A 1 12.54 2.42 12.35
C MET A 1 13.16 2.53 10.97
N ASP A 2 14.39 3.00 10.91
CA ASP A 2 15.03 3.24 9.62
C ASP A 2 15.25 1.96 8.82
N LEU A 3 15.59 0.86 9.49
CA LEU A 3 15.78 -0.41 8.81
C LEU A 3 14.51 -0.91 8.14
N ALA A 4 13.38 -0.77 8.82
CA ALA A 4 12.10 -1.17 8.24
C ALA A 4 11.74 -0.28 7.07
N ASN A 5 12.01 1.02 7.18
CA ASN A 5 11.75 1.95 6.10
C ASN A 5 12.65 1.68 4.89
N ASP A 6 13.92 1.35 5.13
CA ASP A 6 14.85 1.05 4.04
C ASP A 6 14.43 -0.21 3.30
N HIS A 7 14.07 -1.25 4.04
CA HIS A 7 13.63 -2.50 3.43
C HIS A 7 12.37 -2.29 2.60
N TRP A 8 11.41 -1.59 3.16
CA TRP A 8 10.17 -1.26 2.50
C TRP A 8 10.42 -0.44 1.24
N HIS A 9 11.29 0.54 1.36
CA HIS A 9 11.63 1.43 0.27
C HIS A 9 12.31 0.66 -0.87
N SER A 10 13.17 -0.27 -0.55
CA SER A 10 13.86 -1.09 -1.54
C SER A 10 12.88 -1.98 -2.30
N GLN A 11 11.91 -2.58 -1.62
CA GLN A 11 10.90 -3.38 -2.26
C GLN A 11 10.00 -2.55 -3.16
N ALA A 12 9.58 -1.41 -2.69
CA ALA A 12 8.76 -0.51 -3.48
C ALA A 12 9.52 -0.07 -4.73
N LYS A 13 10.80 0.18 -4.60
CA LYS A 13 11.65 0.57 -5.70
C LYS A 13 11.77 -0.54 -6.74
N ALA A 14 11.95 -1.77 -6.29
CA ALA A 14 12.04 -2.92 -7.20
C ALA A 14 10.74 -3.14 -7.95
N ASN A 15 9.60 -3.04 -7.27
CA ASN A 15 8.30 -3.17 -7.89
C ASN A 15 8.06 -2.07 -8.91
N HIS A 16 8.42 -0.85 -8.55
CA HIS A 16 8.31 0.27 -9.45
C HIS A 16 9.15 0.06 -10.71
N LYS A 17 10.35 -0.48 -10.53
CA LYS A 17 11.25 -0.73 -11.64
C LYS A 17 10.65 -1.71 -12.64
N ARG A 18 9.97 -2.75 -12.16
CA ARG A 18 9.36 -3.73 -13.05
C ARG A 18 8.20 -3.16 -13.83
N SER A 19 7.49 -2.22 -13.27
CA SER A 19 6.35 -1.60 -13.93
C SER A 19 6.71 -0.29 -14.62
N SER A 20 7.94 0.16 -14.50
CA SER A 20 8.34 1.49 -14.96
C SER A 20 8.30 1.65 -16.48
N THR A 21 8.31 0.55 -17.23
CA THR A 21 8.21 0.63 -18.69
C THR A 21 6.88 1.21 -19.14
N ASN A 22 5.83 1.08 -18.31
CA ASN A 22 4.48 1.45 -18.70
C ASN A 22 3.88 2.54 -17.82
N GLN A 23 4.52 2.85 -16.71
CA GLN A 23 3.89 3.76 -15.75
C GLN A 23 4.95 4.65 -15.11
N SER A 24 4.77 5.93 -15.23
CA SER A 24 5.48 6.89 -14.42
C SER A 24 4.60 7.27 -13.24
N TRP A 25 5.23 7.69 -12.16
CA TRP A 25 4.49 8.17 -11.00
C TRP A 25 3.66 9.39 -11.39
N SER A 26 2.42 9.37 -11.01
CA SER A 26 1.48 10.43 -11.31
C SER A 26 1.06 11.08 -10.00
N PRO A 27 1.21 12.39 -9.85
CA PRO A 27 0.85 13.05 -8.59
C PRO A 27 -0.65 13.07 -8.40
N PRO A 28 -1.11 13.09 -7.14
CA PRO A 28 -2.52 13.30 -6.86
C PRO A 28 -2.91 14.76 -7.14
N PRO A 29 -4.22 15.04 -7.27
CA PRO A 29 -4.68 16.41 -7.37
C PRO A 29 -4.31 17.24 -6.14
N GLU A 30 -4.36 18.54 -6.28
CA GLU A 30 -4.10 19.45 -5.16
C GLU A 30 -5.02 19.15 -3.98
N GLY A 31 -4.43 19.05 -2.79
CA GLY A 31 -5.18 18.77 -1.57
C GLY A 31 -5.47 17.29 -1.34
N TRP A 32 -5.08 16.43 -2.26
CA TRP A 32 -5.25 14.98 -2.13
C TRP A 32 -3.92 14.32 -1.82
N LEU A 33 -3.98 13.15 -1.22
CA LEU A 33 -2.80 12.32 -0.98
C LEU A 33 -2.88 11.04 -1.79
N LYS A 34 -1.75 10.53 -2.17
CA LYS A 34 -1.66 9.26 -2.89
C LYS A 34 -1.18 8.18 -1.93
N ILE A 35 -1.92 7.08 -1.87
CA ILE A 35 -1.62 5.97 -0.98
C ILE A 35 -0.93 4.87 -1.77
N ASN A 36 0.23 4.46 -1.28
CA ASN A 36 0.92 3.28 -1.78
C ASN A 36 0.93 2.25 -0.66
N THR A 37 0.51 1.03 -0.99
CA THR A 37 0.57 -0.09 -0.07
C THR A 37 1.37 -1.21 -0.68
N ASP A 38 1.98 -2.01 0.18
CA ASP A 38 2.65 -3.23 -0.22
C ASP A 38 2.56 -4.21 0.95
N ALA A 39 2.64 -5.49 0.62
CA ALA A 39 2.59 -6.52 1.63
C ALA A 39 3.66 -7.56 1.36
N ALA A 40 4.33 -7.98 2.41
CA ALA A 40 5.26 -9.10 2.37
C ALA A 40 4.63 -10.24 3.17
N TYR A 41 4.65 -11.44 2.60
CA TYR A 41 4.06 -12.60 3.23
C TYR A 41 5.06 -13.73 3.33
N ALA A 42 5.13 -14.35 4.50
CA ALA A 42 5.94 -15.54 4.71
C ALA A 42 5.42 -16.31 5.92
N ASN A 43 5.23 -17.62 5.74
CA ASN A 43 4.98 -18.55 6.85
C ASN A 43 3.83 -18.12 7.77
N GLY A 44 2.72 -17.74 7.18
CA GLY A 44 1.53 -17.37 7.94
C GLY A 44 1.57 -15.98 8.58
N CYS A 45 2.56 -15.18 8.22
CA CYS A 45 2.69 -13.81 8.73
C CYS A 45 2.81 -12.84 7.58
N SER A 46 2.25 -11.67 7.74
CA SER A 46 2.41 -10.60 6.76
C SER A 46 2.85 -9.30 7.43
N THR A 47 3.54 -8.48 6.65
CA THR A 47 3.87 -7.13 7.03
C THR A 47 3.37 -6.22 5.94
N SER A 48 2.54 -5.26 6.31
CA SER A 48 2.03 -4.24 5.40
C SER A 48 2.85 -2.98 5.54
N GLY A 49 3.13 -2.34 4.41
CA GLY A 49 3.69 -1.00 4.40
C GLY A 49 2.70 -0.05 3.75
N VAL A 50 2.50 1.11 4.36
CA VAL A 50 1.57 2.12 3.87
C VAL A 50 2.29 3.45 3.82
N ILE A 51 2.22 4.12 2.68
CA ILE A 51 2.85 5.43 2.49
C ILE A 51 1.82 6.38 1.87
N PHE A 52 1.69 7.56 2.46
CA PHE A 52 0.88 8.63 1.90
C PHE A 52 1.80 9.73 1.39
N LYS A 53 1.64 10.11 0.14
CA LYS A 53 2.45 11.15 -0.50
C LYS A 53 1.57 12.29 -1.00
N ASN A 54 2.09 13.51 -0.92
CA ASN A 54 1.41 14.66 -1.47
C ASN A 54 1.74 14.83 -2.96
N LYS A 55 1.23 15.89 -3.58
CA LYS A 55 1.44 16.14 -5.01
C LYS A 55 2.90 16.37 -5.37
N ASN A 56 3.72 16.76 -4.42
CA ASN A 56 5.14 16.99 -4.65
C ASN A 56 5.97 15.72 -4.49
N GLY A 57 5.32 14.59 -4.19
CA GLY A 57 6.02 13.33 -3.97
C GLY A 57 6.60 13.20 -2.58
N SER A 58 6.34 14.13 -1.69
CA SER A 58 6.84 14.07 -0.32
C SER A 58 5.98 13.12 0.51
N ILE A 59 6.63 12.30 1.32
CA ILE A 59 5.94 11.41 2.24
C ILE A 59 5.42 12.25 3.40
N VAL A 60 4.11 12.22 3.61
CA VAL A 60 3.48 12.93 4.72
C VAL A 60 3.10 11.99 5.85
N LEU A 61 2.97 10.70 5.57
CA LEU A 61 2.59 9.71 6.57
C LEU A 61 3.04 8.35 6.09
N ALA A 62 3.57 7.54 7.00
CA ALA A 62 4.00 6.18 6.68
C ALA A 62 3.81 5.30 7.92
N ALA A 63 3.48 4.04 7.69
CA ALA A 63 3.32 3.08 8.77
C ALA A 63 3.55 1.66 8.29
N THR A 64 3.88 0.78 9.21
CA THR A 64 3.96 -0.65 8.94
C THR A 64 3.11 -1.38 9.97
N TYR A 65 2.55 -2.51 9.55
CA TYR A 65 1.70 -3.35 10.38
C TYR A 65 2.06 -4.81 10.17
N SER A 66 1.90 -5.62 11.20
CA SER A 66 2.13 -7.05 11.11
C SER A 66 0.86 -7.79 11.47
N HIS A 67 0.59 -8.86 10.72
CA HIS A 67 -0.62 -9.67 10.90
C HIS A 67 -0.29 -11.15 10.78
N ASN A 68 -1.06 -11.96 11.48
CA ASN A 68 -1.16 -13.38 11.12
C ASN A 68 -2.08 -13.48 9.92
N CYS A 69 -1.70 -14.31 8.95
CA CYS A 69 -2.37 -14.24 7.66
C CYS A 69 -2.18 -15.58 6.93
N PRO A 70 -3.24 -16.13 6.32
CA PRO A 70 -3.14 -17.44 5.69
C PRO A 70 -2.47 -17.46 4.32
N ASP A 71 -2.50 -16.35 3.58
CA ASP A 71 -2.02 -16.32 2.21
C ASP A 71 -1.71 -14.91 1.73
N VAL A 72 -1.14 -14.84 0.53
CA VAL A 72 -0.68 -13.58 -0.07
C VAL A 72 -1.85 -12.64 -0.37
N ILE A 73 -2.96 -13.18 -0.85
CA ILE A 73 -4.12 -12.35 -1.19
C ILE A 73 -4.66 -11.67 0.06
N THR A 74 -4.77 -12.42 1.15
CA THR A 74 -5.20 -11.85 2.42
C THR A 74 -4.23 -10.78 2.91
N ALA A 75 -2.92 -11.00 2.70
CA ALA A 75 -1.92 -10.01 3.08
C ALA A 75 -2.12 -8.69 2.33
N GLU A 76 -2.42 -8.76 1.02
CA GLU A 76 -2.68 -7.57 0.24
C GLU A 76 -3.96 -6.88 0.68
N CYS A 77 -5.00 -7.65 1.01
CA CYS A 77 -6.24 -7.10 1.56
C CYS A 77 -5.99 -6.36 2.87
N LEU A 78 -5.20 -6.95 3.74
CA LEU A 78 -4.90 -6.34 5.03
C LEU A 78 -4.13 -5.04 4.87
N ALA A 79 -3.26 -4.95 3.88
CA ALA A 79 -2.55 -3.71 3.60
C ALA A 79 -3.51 -2.58 3.22
N ILE A 80 -4.52 -2.89 2.41
CA ILE A 80 -5.54 -1.91 2.03
C ILE A 80 -6.35 -1.49 3.25
N ILE A 81 -6.74 -2.45 4.09
CA ILE A 81 -7.50 -2.16 5.32
C ILE A 81 -6.66 -1.30 6.26
N ASP A 82 -5.38 -1.62 6.41
CA ASP A 82 -4.47 -0.84 7.25
C ASP A 82 -4.38 0.60 6.75
N ALA A 83 -4.30 0.79 5.44
CA ALA A 83 -4.25 2.13 4.85
C ALA A 83 -5.53 2.91 5.14
N CYS A 84 -6.69 2.27 4.99
CA CYS A 84 -7.95 2.92 5.28
C CYS A 84 -8.08 3.26 6.76
N THR A 85 -7.64 2.38 7.62
CA THR A 85 -7.66 2.60 9.06
C THR A 85 -6.76 3.76 9.45
N LEU A 86 -5.56 3.80 8.87
CA LEU A 86 -4.62 4.89 9.12
C LEU A 86 -5.17 6.23 8.63
N ALA A 87 -5.77 6.24 7.44
CA ALA A 87 -6.38 7.44 6.90
C ALA A 87 -7.48 7.96 7.82
N ALA A 88 -8.33 7.06 8.31
CA ALA A 88 -9.40 7.43 9.23
C ALA A 88 -8.84 8.00 10.53
N SER A 89 -7.83 7.35 11.09
CA SER A 89 -7.20 7.81 12.33
C SER A 89 -6.55 9.18 12.18
N ALA A 90 -5.95 9.44 11.03
CA ALA A 90 -5.30 10.71 10.74
C ALA A 90 -6.27 11.76 10.20
N LYS A 91 -7.54 11.42 10.07
CA LYS A 91 -8.60 12.31 9.56
C LYS A 91 -8.31 12.78 8.14
N ILE A 92 -7.74 11.90 7.34
CA ILE A 92 -7.49 12.14 5.93
C ILE A 92 -8.73 11.72 5.16
N ASN A 93 -9.37 12.64 4.46
CA ASN A 93 -10.60 12.36 3.71
C ASN A 93 -10.45 12.53 2.21
N LYS A 94 -9.27 12.91 1.74
CA LYS A 94 -8.99 13.08 0.31
C LYS A 94 -7.74 12.29 -0.04
N ALA A 95 -7.93 11.04 -0.40
CA ALA A 95 -6.81 10.17 -0.74
C ALA A 95 -7.21 9.20 -1.84
N LEU A 96 -6.24 8.84 -2.66
CA LEU A 96 -6.39 7.92 -3.77
C LEU A 96 -5.37 6.80 -3.63
N PHE A 97 -5.77 5.58 -3.91
CA PHE A 97 -4.82 4.48 -4.00
C PHE A 97 -4.05 4.56 -5.31
N SER A 98 -2.77 4.20 -5.25
CA SER A 98 -1.96 4.06 -6.45
C SER A 98 -2.45 2.88 -7.29
N SER A 99 -1.98 2.80 -8.53
CA SER A 99 -2.38 1.71 -9.43
C SER A 99 -1.95 0.35 -8.89
N ASP A 100 -0.83 0.26 -8.21
CA ASP A 100 -0.38 -1.01 -7.63
C ASP A 100 -1.35 -1.49 -6.55
N SER A 101 -1.83 -0.58 -5.73
CA SER A 101 -2.84 -0.91 -4.73
C SER A 101 -4.18 -1.28 -5.39
N LEU A 102 -4.50 -0.64 -6.51
CA LEU A 102 -5.72 -0.96 -7.24
C LEU A 102 -5.70 -2.39 -7.80
N ASN A 103 -4.54 -2.93 -8.13
CA ASN A 103 -4.42 -4.32 -8.54
C ASN A 103 -4.87 -5.26 -7.44
N ALA A 104 -4.50 -4.96 -6.20
CA ALA A 104 -4.96 -5.75 -5.07
C ALA A 104 -6.48 -5.65 -4.90
N VAL A 105 -7.03 -4.46 -5.01
CA VAL A 105 -8.48 -4.26 -4.93
C VAL A 105 -9.18 -5.06 -6.03
N THR A 106 -8.67 -5.03 -7.25
CA THR A 106 -9.24 -5.78 -8.35
C THR A 106 -9.22 -7.28 -8.07
N SER A 107 -8.13 -7.78 -7.52
CA SER A 107 -8.02 -9.19 -7.15
C SER A 107 -9.07 -9.57 -6.11
N ILE A 108 -9.32 -8.71 -5.14
CA ILE A 108 -10.34 -8.94 -4.12
C ILE A 108 -11.73 -8.99 -4.75
N THR A 109 -12.04 -8.02 -5.60
CA THR A 109 -13.38 -7.92 -6.19
C THR A 109 -13.68 -9.05 -7.18
N ASN A 110 -12.66 -9.60 -7.81
CA ASN A 110 -12.83 -10.68 -8.77
C ASN A 110 -12.73 -12.06 -8.13
N SER A 111 -12.41 -12.13 -6.86
CA SER A 111 -12.26 -13.40 -6.15
C SER A 111 -13.60 -13.80 -5.53
N PRO A 112 -13.97 -15.09 -5.61
CA PRO A 112 -15.14 -15.57 -4.88
C PRO A 112 -14.90 -15.64 -3.38
N ILE A 113 -13.68 -15.46 -2.94
CA ILE A 113 -13.33 -15.54 -1.53
C ILE A 113 -13.43 -14.16 -0.92
N ASN A 114 -14.20 -14.09 0.14
CA ASN A 114 -14.33 -12.88 0.92
C ASN A 114 -13.18 -12.77 1.90
N CYS A 115 -12.46 -11.69 1.84
CA CYS A 115 -11.35 -11.45 2.75
C CYS A 115 -11.80 -10.93 4.12
N PHE A 116 -13.09 -10.78 4.30
CA PHE A 116 -13.62 -10.21 5.54
C PHE A 116 -14.33 -11.25 6.39
#